data_4eacd9b92397f78f2185f68b4dcd145d
#
_entry.id   4eacd9b92397f78f2185f68b4dcd145d
#
_cell.length_a   1.000
_cell.length_b   1.000
_cell.length_c   1.000
_cell.angle_alpha   90.00
_cell.angle_beta   90.00
_cell.angle_gamma   90.00
#
_symmetry.space_group_name_H-M   'P 1'
#
loop_
_entity.id
_entity.type
_entity.pdbx_description
1 polymer ?
#
loop_
_entity_poly.entity_id
_entity_poly.type
_entity_poly.pdbx_seq_one_letter_code
_entity_poly.pdbx_strand_id
1 'polypeptide(L)'
;MAAADDDTSATRQRRGSSLYSSPRQHHYPNCADAHSFDQYSIDNESQDDDDAVTPLPKVQMLVISILLFSEPLTSTILFPFIYFMASVIKDFHLSNDEKEIGAYAGWITSVFFIAQFCTAIMWGRVSDRYGRRPVLLTGLIGNTISSCLFGLSKSLWWAIGARALCGIMNGNSGVARSMVSEITDNTNKAKAFSIFGFCWGAGMIAGPALGGYLAKPVEQFPGLFGDSVFLTTYPYFLPCFVSSCGSMIGFVIGYFYLKESNPNVLADRKWTSEANERTALLAGNNNNSNAVMDESVTKRILPKSGSMRLVTQTSIIIIVAYSVFGFHAMVFDEVLPLYFTAPVVAGGLGITRTDFAKALSFFGVIQLVFQFGIYPRLTKYYSTLVLCRLAFLMFIPVYFLFPELSTLRDWVASNISAEASENWTFRFVYLFLMLIRYSGCCLAYTGLGIMVSTSAAPEILGTVNGICQSCLSLVRALGPTFGGTLWSLSIKDGNVFPLDRHLVYYIIGCLSVFSFLQSFYIPNSVALGGDKKR
;
A
#
# COMPACT_ATOMS: atom_id res chain seq x y z
N MET A 1 -47.58 61.11 3.44
CA MET A 1 -48.68 61.40 4.37
C MET A 1 -48.49 60.44 5.51
N ALA A 2 -47.83 60.84 6.45
CA ALA A 2 -48.18 61.21 7.83
C ALA A 2 -48.28 59.96 8.68
N ALA A 3 -47.36 59.76 9.48
CA ALA A 3 -47.01 60.30 10.83
C ALA A 3 -47.46 59.26 11.85
N ALA A 4 -46.54 58.74 12.59
CA ALA A 4 -45.98 59.22 13.87
C ALA A 4 -46.78 58.69 15.05
N ASP A 5 -46.10 58.18 15.91
CA ASP A 5 -45.63 58.47 17.28
C ASP A 5 -46.41 57.66 18.30
N ASP A 6 -45.80 57.13 19.20
CA ASP A 6 -45.09 57.44 20.43
C ASP A 6 -45.67 56.67 21.64
N ASP A 7 -44.91 56.09 22.36
CA ASP A 7 -44.40 56.33 23.72
C ASP A 7 -45.10 55.71 24.96
N THR A 8 -44.21 55.22 25.79
CA THR A 8 -44.15 55.27 27.27
C THR A 8 -45.00 54.33 28.14
N SER A 9 -44.27 53.53 28.84
CA SER A 9 -43.87 53.58 30.26
C SER A 9 -44.74 52.86 31.30
N ALA A 10 -44.00 52.13 32.10
CA ALA A 10 -44.01 52.12 33.57
C ALA A 10 -44.95 51.21 34.38
N THR A 11 -44.24 50.32 35.04
CA THR A 11 -44.36 49.94 36.48
C THR A 11 -45.69 49.48 37.05
N ARG A 12 -45.71 48.29 37.62
CA ARG A 12 -45.86 48.13 39.09
C ARG A 12 -45.88 46.68 39.59
N GLN A 13 -45.16 46.49 40.65
CA GLN A 13 -45.13 45.33 41.56
C GLN A 13 -46.50 44.88 42.02
N ARG A 14 -46.69 43.59 42.25
CA ARG A 14 -47.18 43.06 43.55
C ARG A 14 -46.99 41.55 43.69
N ARG A 15 -46.55 41.24 44.88
CA ARG A 15 -46.40 39.97 45.63
C ARG A 15 -47.60 39.03 45.50
N GLY A 16 -47.29 37.73 45.51
CA GLY A 16 -48.19 36.63 45.84
C GLY A 16 -47.45 35.31 46.00
N SER A 17 -47.25 34.93 47.24
CA SER A 17 -46.67 33.68 47.72
C SER A 17 -47.54 32.47 47.39
N SER A 18 -47.01 31.40 46.85
CA SER A 18 -47.50 30.06 47.22
C SER A 18 -46.40 29.01 47.00
N LEU A 19 -46.18 28.27 48.03
CA LEU A 19 -45.38 27.07 48.19
C LEU A 19 -45.79 25.99 47.19
N TYR A 20 -44.83 25.53 46.32
CA TYR A 20 -44.86 24.19 45.78
C TYR A 20 -43.41 23.67 45.69
N SER A 21 -43.15 22.64 46.43
CA SER A 21 -41.92 21.87 46.47
C SER A 21 -41.65 21.17 45.14
N SER A 22 -40.61 21.55 44.47
CA SER A 22 -40.11 20.82 43.28
C SER A 22 -39.07 19.74 43.68
N PRO A 23 -39.02 18.59 42.99
CA PRO A 23 -38.10 17.51 43.30
C PRO A 23 -36.67 17.87 42.93
N ARG A 24 -35.70 17.38 43.70
CA ARG A 24 -34.28 17.52 43.50
C ARG A 24 -33.90 17.04 42.12
N GLN A 25 -33.43 17.96 41.27
CA GLN A 25 -32.67 17.60 40.07
C GLN A 25 -31.34 17.03 40.48
N HIS A 26 -31.11 15.75 40.16
CA HIS A 26 -29.79 15.18 40.14
C HIS A 26 -28.96 15.88 39.07
N HIS A 27 -27.93 16.58 39.49
CA HIS A 27 -26.90 17.14 38.65
C HIS A 27 -26.12 15.99 38.02
N TYR A 28 -26.27 15.76 36.73
CA TYR A 28 -25.33 14.97 35.93
C TYR A 28 -24.14 15.86 35.66
N PRO A 29 -22.90 15.42 35.93
CA PRO A 29 -21.73 16.18 35.55
C PRO A 29 -21.61 16.21 34.02
N ASN A 30 -21.47 17.40 33.46
CA ASN A 30 -21.21 17.66 32.05
C ASN A 30 -19.93 16.94 31.61
N CYS A 31 -19.95 16.34 30.41
CA CYS A 31 -18.80 15.72 29.75
C CYS A 31 -17.64 16.69 29.39
N ALA A 32 -17.60 17.88 29.97
CA ALA A 32 -16.51 18.85 29.82
C ALA A 32 -15.37 18.67 30.85
N ASP A 33 -15.59 17.86 31.91
CA ASP A 33 -14.61 17.75 33.02
C ASP A 33 -13.66 16.53 32.89
N ALA A 34 -13.65 15.84 31.77
CA ALA A 34 -12.72 14.72 31.52
C ALA A 34 -11.29 15.15 31.11
N HIS A 35 -11.02 16.46 31.05
CA HIS A 35 -9.70 17.02 30.71
C HIS A 35 -8.93 17.63 31.89
N SER A 36 -9.41 17.49 33.13
CA SER A 36 -8.79 18.13 34.30
C SER A 36 -8.04 17.20 35.25
N PHE A 37 -7.67 15.98 34.81
CA PHE A 37 -6.80 15.09 35.58
C PHE A 37 -5.49 14.83 34.86
N ASP A 38 -4.70 15.83 34.65
CA ASP A 38 -3.24 15.79 34.46
C ASP A 38 -2.65 17.21 34.30
N GLN A 39 -3.27 18.18 34.97
CA GLN A 39 -2.75 19.56 34.98
C GLN A 39 -2.08 19.88 36.32
N TYR A 40 -1.25 18.96 36.82
CA TYR A 40 -0.30 19.26 37.88
C TYR A 40 1.12 19.05 37.37
N SER A 41 1.85 20.15 37.29
CA SER A 41 3.28 20.28 36.97
C SER A 41 3.67 20.20 35.48
N ILE A 42 3.16 21.12 34.64
CA ILE A 42 3.90 21.63 33.48
C ILE A 42 3.77 23.16 33.51
N ASP A 43 4.37 23.79 34.53
CA ASP A 43 4.75 25.19 34.47
C ASP A 43 6.27 25.25 34.41
N ASN A 44 6.79 25.82 33.32
CA ASN A 44 8.18 26.22 33.12
C ASN A 44 9.23 25.12 32.86
N GLU A 45 9.06 24.34 31.79
CA GLU A 45 10.22 23.90 31.01
C GLU A 45 10.10 24.43 29.58
N SER A 46 10.98 25.32 29.27
CA SER A 46 11.38 25.96 28.03
C SER A 46 10.77 25.44 26.71
N GLN A 47 10.28 26.41 25.95
CA GLN A 47 9.85 26.36 24.52
C GLN A 47 10.91 25.84 23.51
N ASP A 48 11.93 25.11 23.94
CA ASP A 48 13.03 24.61 23.11
C ASP A 48 12.93 23.10 22.77
N ASP A 49 11.95 22.33 23.29
CA ASP A 49 11.83 20.89 23.07
C ASP A 49 10.95 20.46 21.90
N ASP A 50 10.33 21.39 21.18
CA ASP A 50 9.46 21.08 20.02
C ASP A 50 10.21 20.57 18.77
N ASP A 51 11.55 20.53 18.80
CA ASP A 51 12.40 20.11 17.68
C ASP A 51 12.95 18.67 17.79
N ALA A 52 12.70 17.97 18.88
CA ALA A 52 13.21 16.62 19.10
C ALA A 52 12.45 15.58 18.25
N VAL A 53 13.13 15.00 17.24
CA VAL A 53 12.60 13.92 16.42
C VAL A 53 12.42 12.68 17.28
N THR A 54 11.17 12.25 17.49
CA THR A 54 10.86 11.04 18.26
C THR A 54 11.52 9.81 17.63
N PRO A 55 12.24 8.98 18.39
CA PRO A 55 12.91 7.80 17.85
C PRO A 55 11.87 6.75 17.40
N LEU A 56 12.06 6.19 16.20
CA LEU A 56 11.22 5.10 15.71
C LEU A 56 11.31 3.87 16.62
N PRO A 57 10.21 3.14 16.88
CA PRO A 57 10.22 1.88 17.61
C PRO A 57 10.89 0.79 16.75
N LYS A 58 12.24 0.72 16.81
CA LYS A 58 13.09 -0.09 15.90
C LYS A 58 12.64 -1.55 15.82
N VAL A 59 12.32 -2.17 16.94
CA VAL A 59 11.91 -3.59 16.98
C VAL A 59 10.58 -3.79 16.23
N GLN A 60 9.58 -2.94 16.50
CA GLN A 60 8.28 -3.04 15.82
C GLN A 60 8.43 -2.79 14.31
N MET A 61 9.22 -1.77 13.94
CA MET A 61 9.49 -1.45 12.54
C MET A 61 10.23 -2.58 11.81
N LEU A 62 11.20 -3.23 12.45
CA LEU A 62 11.89 -4.39 11.89
C LEU A 62 10.92 -5.56 11.67
N VAL A 63 10.10 -5.88 12.67
CA VAL A 63 9.10 -6.94 12.57
C VAL A 63 8.12 -6.66 11.44
N ILE A 64 7.58 -5.44 11.38
CA ILE A 64 6.67 -5.03 10.29
C ILE A 64 7.37 -5.11 8.92
N SER A 65 8.65 -4.77 8.82
CA SER A 65 9.41 -4.89 7.57
C SER A 65 9.50 -6.33 7.08
N ILE A 66 9.77 -7.28 7.99
CA ILE A 66 9.83 -8.72 7.67
C ILE A 66 8.45 -9.21 7.20
N LEU A 67 7.38 -8.78 7.89
CA LEU A 67 6.01 -9.10 7.51
C LEU A 67 5.67 -8.57 6.10
N LEU A 68 6.00 -7.29 5.85
CA LEU A 68 5.72 -6.62 4.59
C LEU A 68 6.55 -7.16 3.42
N PHE A 69 7.73 -7.69 3.67
CA PHE A 69 8.61 -8.25 2.64
C PHE A 69 8.04 -9.55 2.04
N SER A 70 7.24 -10.30 2.81
CA SER A 70 6.67 -11.58 2.36
C SER A 70 5.73 -11.43 1.16
N GLU A 71 4.94 -10.36 1.08
CA GLU A 71 3.97 -10.13 -0.02
C GLU A 71 4.67 -9.88 -1.36
N PRO A 72 5.58 -8.89 -1.52
CA PRO A 72 6.29 -8.69 -2.76
C PRO A 72 7.18 -9.87 -3.14
N LEU A 73 7.81 -10.54 -2.17
CA LEU A 73 8.58 -11.75 -2.44
C LEU A 73 7.71 -12.84 -3.09
N THR A 74 6.57 -13.17 -2.50
CA THR A 74 5.64 -14.19 -3.03
C THR A 74 5.03 -13.77 -4.36
N SER A 75 4.81 -12.48 -4.58
CA SER A 75 4.23 -11.99 -5.83
C SER A 75 5.23 -12.00 -6.98
N THR A 76 6.49 -11.68 -6.72
CA THR A 76 7.51 -11.47 -7.76
C THR A 76 8.35 -12.72 -8.05
N ILE A 77 8.39 -13.68 -7.13
CA ILE A 77 9.09 -14.96 -7.32
C ILE A 77 8.55 -15.76 -8.52
N LEU A 78 7.31 -15.48 -8.91
CA LEU A 78 6.63 -16.13 -10.03
C LEU A 78 7.13 -15.65 -11.40
N PHE A 79 7.57 -14.41 -11.52
CA PHE A 79 7.86 -13.78 -12.80
C PHE A 79 8.82 -14.57 -13.70
N PRO A 80 9.91 -15.16 -13.19
CA PRO A 80 10.82 -15.93 -14.05
C PRO A 80 10.21 -17.23 -14.58
N PHE A 81 9.38 -17.90 -13.79
CA PHE A 81 8.90 -19.24 -14.15
C PHE A 81 7.42 -19.32 -14.53
N ILE A 82 6.64 -18.23 -14.35
CA ILE A 82 5.22 -18.24 -14.76
C ILE A 82 5.10 -18.51 -16.27
N TYR A 83 6.03 -18.01 -17.06
CA TYR A 83 6.11 -18.29 -18.49
C TYR A 83 6.52 -19.75 -18.77
N PHE A 84 7.44 -20.31 -17.99
CA PHE A 84 7.84 -21.73 -18.09
C PHE A 84 6.79 -22.65 -17.50
N MET A 85 6.09 -22.23 -16.47
CA MET A 85 4.93 -22.93 -15.93
C MET A 85 3.77 -22.94 -16.94
N ALA A 86 3.65 -21.92 -17.77
CA ALA A 86 2.79 -21.91 -18.94
C ALA A 86 3.27 -22.92 -20.00
N SER A 87 4.58 -23.23 -20.12
CA SER A 87 5.05 -24.33 -20.96
C SER A 87 4.84 -25.71 -20.32
N VAL A 88 4.78 -25.81 -18.99
CA VAL A 88 4.25 -26.97 -18.25
C VAL A 88 2.73 -27.11 -18.46
N ILE A 89 2.04 -26.02 -18.80
CA ILE A 89 0.68 -26.05 -19.35
C ILE A 89 0.64 -26.78 -20.71
N LYS A 90 1.75 -26.90 -21.45
CA LYS A 90 1.89 -27.89 -22.53
C LYS A 90 1.73 -29.33 -22.02
N ASP A 91 2.22 -29.64 -20.83
CA ASP A 91 1.99 -30.93 -20.17
C ASP A 91 0.53 -31.11 -19.73
N PHE A 92 -0.25 -30.00 -19.63
CA PHE A 92 -1.70 -30.04 -19.42
C PHE A 92 -2.51 -30.17 -20.72
N HIS A 93 -1.87 -30.29 -21.89
CA HIS A 93 -2.52 -30.44 -23.21
C HIS A 93 -3.60 -29.37 -23.53
N LEU A 94 -3.53 -28.17 -22.93
CA LEU A 94 -4.55 -27.14 -23.09
C LEU A 94 -4.40 -26.33 -24.38
N SER A 95 -3.19 -26.08 -24.85
CA SER A 95 -2.93 -25.41 -26.14
C SER A 95 -1.46 -25.49 -26.54
N ASN A 96 -1.21 -25.50 -27.86
CA ASN A 96 0.11 -25.34 -28.46
C ASN A 96 0.41 -23.91 -28.92
N ASP A 97 -0.57 -22.98 -28.77
CA ASP A 97 -0.43 -21.58 -29.19
C ASP A 97 0.23 -20.73 -28.09
N GLU A 98 1.35 -20.10 -28.40
CA GLU A 98 2.08 -19.24 -27.47
C GLU A 98 1.24 -18.04 -26.97
N LYS A 99 0.26 -17.58 -27.75
CA LYS A 99 -0.65 -16.50 -27.36
C LYS A 99 -1.60 -16.92 -26.24
N GLU A 100 -2.13 -18.15 -26.32
CA GLU A 100 -3.00 -18.69 -25.28
C GLU A 100 -2.24 -18.95 -23.98
N ILE A 101 -0.97 -19.41 -24.09
CA ILE A 101 -0.09 -19.60 -22.95
C ILE A 101 0.15 -18.29 -22.19
N GLY A 102 0.37 -17.20 -22.91
CA GLY A 102 0.51 -15.86 -22.31
C GLY A 102 -0.76 -15.39 -21.59
N ALA A 103 -1.93 -15.67 -22.16
CA ALA A 103 -3.23 -15.36 -21.55
C ALA A 103 -3.43 -16.10 -20.22
N TYR A 104 -3.12 -17.40 -20.17
CA TYR A 104 -3.23 -18.20 -18.93
C TYR A 104 -2.26 -17.73 -17.85
N ALA A 105 -1.03 -17.36 -18.20
CA ALA A 105 -0.08 -16.76 -17.26
C ALA A 105 -0.61 -15.44 -16.69
N GLY A 106 -1.23 -14.61 -17.52
CA GLY A 106 -1.91 -13.39 -17.12
C GLY A 106 -3.07 -13.67 -16.15
N TRP A 107 -3.89 -14.68 -16.40
CA TRP A 107 -4.97 -15.08 -15.49
C TRP A 107 -4.47 -15.50 -14.12
N ILE A 108 -3.42 -16.31 -14.03
CA ILE A 108 -2.80 -16.73 -12.75
C ILE A 108 -2.35 -15.52 -11.93
N THR A 109 -1.79 -14.49 -12.59
CA THR A 109 -1.35 -13.28 -11.92
C THR A 109 -2.54 -12.39 -11.50
N SER A 110 -3.49 -12.18 -12.39
CA SER A 110 -4.63 -11.29 -12.18
C SER A 110 -5.60 -11.78 -11.11
N VAL A 111 -5.83 -13.09 -11.00
CA VAL A 111 -6.74 -13.69 -10.00
C VAL A 111 -6.33 -13.35 -8.57
N PHE A 112 -5.04 -13.27 -8.27
CA PHE A 112 -4.56 -12.82 -6.97
C PHE A 112 -5.06 -11.40 -6.64
N PHE A 113 -4.90 -10.47 -7.56
CA PHE A 113 -5.32 -9.07 -7.36
C PHE A 113 -6.83 -8.91 -7.36
N ILE A 114 -7.57 -9.69 -8.16
CA ILE A 114 -9.04 -9.71 -8.16
C ILE A 114 -9.55 -10.22 -6.80
N ALA A 115 -9.00 -11.30 -6.30
CA ALA A 115 -9.36 -11.85 -5.00
C ALA A 115 -9.04 -10.86 -3.85
N GLN A 116 -7.88 -10.22 -3.89
CA GLN A 116 -7.48 -9.18 -2.95
C GLN A 116 -8.41 -7.96 -3.03
N PHE A 117 -8.81 -7.53 -4.23
CA PHE A 117 -9.80 -6.46 -4.42
C PHE A 117 -11.10 -6.74 -3.66
N CYS A 118 -11.63 -7.96 -3.77
CA CYS A 118 -12.88 -8.35 -3.11
C CYS A 118 -12.77 -8.38 -1.57
N THR A 119 -11.59 -8.69 -1.02
CA THR A 119 -11.44 -8.98 0.41
C THR A 119 -10.71 -7.89 1.22
N ALA A 120 -9.97 -6.98 0.57
CA ALA A 120 -9.16 -5.98 1.28
C ALA A 120 -9.98 -5.07 2.20
N ILE A 121 -11.20 -4.66 1.81
CA ILE A 121 -12.10 -3.86 2.65
C ILE A 121 -12.55 -4.67 3.87
N MET A 122 -12.84 -5.95 3.69
CA MET A 122 -13.22 -6.84 4.79
C MET A 122 -12.10 -6.94 5.82
N TRP A 123 -10.87 -7.18 5.38
CA TRP A 123 -9.69 -7.24 6.26
C TRP A 123 -9.44 -5.92 7.00
N GLY A 124 -9.65 -4.78 6.33
CA GLY A 124 -9.59 -3.47 6.95
C GLY A 124 -10.56 -3.35 8.13
N ARG A 125 -11.83 -3.72 7.93
CA ARG A 125 -12.86 -3.69 8.98
C ARG A 125 -12.59 -4.69 10.11
N VAL A 126 -12.15 -5.90 9.75
CA VAL A 126 -11.77 -6.92 10.73
C VAL A 126 -10.63 -6.40 11.61
N SER A 127 -9.65 -5.72 11.02
CA SER A 127 -8.53 -5.13 11.75
C SER A 127 -8.94 -3.96 12.65
N ASP A 128 -9.92 -3.16 12.24
CA ASP A 128 -10.47 -2.08 13.09
C ASP A 128 -11.19 -2.64 14.33
N ARG A 129 -11.83 -3.81 14.18
CA ARG A 129 -12.62 -4.43 15.25
C ARG A 129 -11.81 -5.34 16.17
N TYR A 130 -10.95 -6.18 15.62
CA TYR A 130 -10.24 -7.23 16.38
C TYR A 130 -8.77 -6.90 16.64
N GLY A 131 -8.25 -5.86 16.02
CA GLY A 131 -6.85 -5.43 16.13
C GLY A 131 -6.02 -5.70 14.88
N ARG A 132 -4.87 -5.05 14.81
CA ARG A 132 -3.95 -5.13 13.65
C ARG A 132 -3.17 -6.44 13.66
N ARG A 133 -2.65 -6.82 14.85
CA ARG A 133 -1.80 -7.99 15.04
C ARG A 133 -2.42 -9.28 14.55
N PRO A 134 -3.64 -9.68 14.96
CA PRO A 134 -4.23 -10.96 14.54
C PRO A 134 -4.45 -11.02 13.04
N VAL A 135 -4.85 -9.92 12.39
CA VAL A 135 -5.08 -9.89 10.94
C VAL A 135 -3.76 -10.07 10.17
N LEU A 136 -2.70 -9.37 10.56
CA LEU A 136 -1.38 -9.50 9.94
C LEU A 136 -0.84 -10.94 10.06
N LEU A 137 -0.99 -11.56 11.22
CA LEU A 137 -0.56 -12.94 11.43
C LEU A 137 -1.38 -13.95 10.62
N THR A 138 -2.71 -13.77 10.54
CA THR A 138 -3.58 -14.61 9.71
C THR A 138 -3.20 -14.53 8.23
N GLY A 139 -2.90 -13.32 7.73
CA GLY A 139 -2.47 -13.12 6.35
C GLY A 139 -1.14 -13.82 6.03
N LEU A 140 -0.18 -13.86 6.98
CA LEU A 140 1.07 -14.60 6.80
C LEU A 140 0.88 -16.12 6.74
N ILE A 141 0.01 -16.67 7.60
CA ILE A 141 -0.35 -18.09 7.53
C ILE A 141 -1.01 -18.39 6.19
N GLY A 142 -1.96 -17.55 5.77
CA GLY A 142 -2.62 -17.67 4.48
C GLY A 142 -1.64 -17.65 3.32
N ASN A 143 -0.67 -16.73 3.35
CA ASN A 143 0.39 -16.63 2.35
C ASN A 143 1.30 -17.87 2.35
N THR A 144 1.67 -18.38 3.51
CA THR A 144 2.46 -19.60 3.68
C THR A 144 1.77 -20.81 3.04
N ILE A 145 0.50 -21.04 3.40
CA ILE A 145 -0.28 -22.19 2.90
C ILE A 145 -0.50 -22.06 1.39
N SER A 146 -0.94 -20.90 0.93
CA SER A 146 -1.25 -20.69 -0.50
C SER A 146 -0.02 -20.78 -1.39
N SER A 147 1.15 -20.32 -0.91
CA SER A 147 2.42 -20.42 -1.62
C SER A 147 2.87 -21.89 -1.78
N CYS A 148 2.75 -22.69 -0.71
CA CYS A 148 3.01 -24.14 -0.79
C CYS A 148 2.04 -24.84 -1.76
N LEU A 149 0.74 -24.54 -1.67
CA LEU A 149 -0.27 -25.10 -2.56
C LEU A 149 -0.02 -24.74 -4.03
N PHE A 150 0.44 -23.50 -4.27
CA PHE A 150 0.80 -23.07 -5.61
C PHE A 150 2.00 -23.85 -6.16
N GLY A 151 3.04 -24.07 -5.34
CA GLY A 151 4.20 -24.88 -5.74
C GLY A 151 3.87 -26.34 -6.04
N LEU A 152 2.80 -26.88 -5.46
CA LEU A 152 2.28 -28.23 -5.69
C LEU A 152 1.28 -28.31 -6.85
N SER A 153 1.07 -27.24 -7.61
CA SER A 153 0.07 -27.23 -8.68
C SER A 153 0.44 -28.13 -9.85
N LYS A 154 -0.50 -28.99 -10.24
CA LYS A 154 -0.43 -29.86 -11.43
C LYS A 154 -1.42 -29.45 -12.51
N SER A 155 -2.29 -28.50 -12.23
CA SER A 155 -3.29 -28.03 -13.18
C SER A 155 -3.46 -26.53 -13.11
N LEU A 156 -3.90 -25.92 -14.21
CA LEU A 156 -4.22 -24.49 -14.28
C LEU A 156 -5.24 -24.08 -13.21
N TRP A 157 -6.29 -24.85 -13.05
CA TRP A 157 -7.34 -24.56 -12.08
C TRP A 157 -6.86 -24.62 -10.62
N TRP A 158 -5.94 -25.56 -10.33
CA TRP A 158 -5.29 -25.63 -9.04
C TRP A 158 -4.42 -24.40 -8.79
N ALA A 159 -3.61 -24.00 -9.77
CA ALA A 159 -2.76 -22.80 -9.68
C ALA A 159 -3.63 -21.53 -9.47
N ILE A 160 -4.71 -21.39 -10.24
CA ILE A 160 -5.70 -20.30 -10.10
C ILE A 160 -6.32 -20.31 -8.69
N GLY A 161 -6.75 -21.48 -8.20
CA GLY A 161 -7.33 -21.62 -6.86
C GLY A 161 -6.36 -21.25 -5.76
N ALA A 162 -5.10 -21.69 -5.83
CA ALA A 162 -4.06 -21.35 -4.88
C ALA A 162 -3.75 -19.83 -4.88
N ARG A 163 -3.73 -19.20 -6.07
CA ARG A 163 -3.54 -17.74 -6.21
C ARG A 163 -4.74 -16.95 -5.71
N ALA A 164 -5.95 -17.43 -5.95
CA ALA A 164 -7.17 -16.85 -5.39
C ALA A 164 -7.14 -16.90 -3.85
N LEU A 165 -6.79 -18.04 -3.27
CA LEU A 165 -6.64 -18.19 -1.82
C LEU A 165 -5.60 -17.22 -1.24
N CYS A 166 -4.46 -17.08 -1.92
CA CYS A 166 -3.43 -16.12 -1.55
C CYS A 166 -4.00 -14.68 -1.53
N GLY A 167 -4.73 -14.27 -2.57
CA GLY A 167 -5.37 -12.96 -2.65
C GLY A 167 -6.44 -12.74 -1.57
N ILE A 168 -7.28 -13.75 -1.32
CA ILE A 168 -8.32 -13.70 -0.27
C ILE A 168 -7.69 -13.48 1.12
N MET A 169 -6.59 -14.14 1.42
CA MET A 169 -5.92 -14.04 2.72
C MET A 169 -5.03 -12.79 2.84
N ASN A 170 -4.76 -12.10 1.74
CA ASN A 170 -3.82 -10.98 1.73
C ASN A 170 -4.49 -9.62 1.98
N GLY A 171 -4.73 -9.30 3.26
CA GLY A 171 -5.10 -7.96 3.72
C GLY A 171 -3.92 -7.17 4.32
N ASN A 172 -2.73 -7.74 4.33
CA ASN A 172 -1.60 -7.28 5.13
C ASN A 172 -1.13 -5.87 4.81
N SER A 173 -1.04 -5.52 3.55
CA SER A 173 -0.49 -4.23 3.10
C SER A 173 -1.32 -3.04 3.61
N GLY A 174 -2.66 -3.13 3.57
CA GLY A 174 -3.57 -2.10 4.09
C GLY A 174 -3.51 -1.99 5.62
N VAL A 175 -3.55 -3.14 6.30
CA VAL A 175 -3.52 -3.21 7.77
C VAL A 175 -2.16 -2.76 8.32
N ALA A 176 -1.06 -3.09 7.65
CA ALA A 176 0.27 -2.65 8.05
C ALA A 176 0.43 -1.13 7.93
N ARG A 177 -0.17 -0.47 6.90
CA ARG A 177 -0.21 1.01 6.82
C ARG A 177 -0.92 1.61 8.02
N SER A 178 -2.04 1.03 8.43
CA SER A 178 -2.75 1.47 9.63
C SER A 178 -1.88 1.33 10.87
N MET A 179 -1.26 0.17 11.05
CA MET A 179 -0.36 -0.10 12.17
C MET A 179 0.83 0.87 12.21
N VAL A 180 1.51 1.08 11.08
CA VAL A 180 2.62 2.04 11.00
C VAL A 180 2.15 3.45 11.31
N SER A 181 0.96 3.85 10.84
CA SER A 181 0.40 5.17 11.14
C SER A 181 0.09 5.38 12.62
N GLU A 182 -0.33 4.31 13.34
CA GLU A 182 -0.67 4.33 14.77
C GLU A 182 0.56 4.37 15.68
N ILE A 183 1.69 3.75 15.27
CA ILE A 183 2.93 3.70 16.07
C ILE A 183 3.92 4.83 15.74
N THR A 184 3.53 5.75 14.87
CA THR A 184 4.39 6.85 14.40
C THR A 184 3.69 8.20 14.56
N ASP A 185 4.48 9.23 14.75
CA ASP A 185 4.05 10.62 14.85
C ASP A 185 4.48 11.45 13.61
N ASN A 186 4.15 12.74 13.60
CA ASN A 186 4.44 13.62 12.47
C ASN A 186 5.95 13.78 12.18
N THR A 187 6.82 13.56 13.17
CA THR A 187 8.27 13.76 13.04
C THR A 187 8.97 12.58 12.38
N ASN A 188 8.43 11.36 12.55
CA ASN A 188 9.06 10.12 12.10
C ASN A 188 8.23 9.32 11.06
N LYS A 189 6.97 9.71 10.81
CA LYS A 189 6.03 9.00 9.92
C LYS A 189 6.57 8.84 8.49
N ALA A 190 7.20 9.86 7.92
CA ALA A 190 7.78 9.79 6.59
C ALA A 190 8.86 8.70 6.47
N LYS A 191 9.73 8.61 7.47
CA LYS A 191 10.78 7.57 7.54
C LYS A 191 10.17 6.17 7.72
N ALA A 192 9.13 6.05 8.53
CA ALA A 192 8.43 4.79 8.76
C ALA A 192 7.73 4.28 7.48
N PHE A 193 7.02 5.15 6.77
CA PHE A 193 6.35 4.78 5.52
C PHE A 193 7.32 4.46 4.37
N SER A 194 8.58 4.92 4.45
CA SER A 194 9.62 4.52 3.49
C SER A 194 9.87 3.01 3.46
N ILE A 195 9.54 2.29 4.54
CA ILE A 195 9.65 0.83 4.61
C ILE A 195 8.80 0.11 3.56
N PHE A 196 7.62 0.63 3.21
CA PHE A 196 6.76 0.02 2.18
C PHE A 196 7.46 -0.01 0.82
N GLY A 197 8.06 1.11 0.42
CA GLY A 197 8.82 1.18 -0.83
C GLY A 197 10.08 0.30 -0.80
N PHE A 198 10.75 0.20 0.35
CA PHE A 198 11.90 -0.69 0.52
C PHE A 198 11.52 -2.16 0.38
N CYS A 199 10.52 -2.63 1.10
CA CYS A 199 10.09 -4.02 1.05
C CYS A 199 9.65 -4.42 -0.36
N TRP A 200 8.94 -3.51 -1.05
CA TRP A 200 8.54 -3.73 -2.44
C TRP A 200 9.75 -3.78 -3.37
N GLY A 201 10.66 -2.82 -3.30
CA GLY A 201 11.88 -2.79 -4.12
C GLY A 201 12.79 -4.00 -3.87
N ALA A 202 13.00 -4.37 -2.61
CA ALA A 202 13.78 -5.54 -2.23
C ALA A 202 13.13 -6.85 -2.75
N GLY A 203 11.80 -6.95 -2.68
CA GLY A 203 11.04 -8.08 -3.22
C GLY A 203 11.17 -8.20 -4.74
N MET A 204 11.13 -7.07 -5.47
CA MET A 204 11.31 -7.03 -6.92
C MET A 204 12.71 -7.51 -7.38
N ILE A 205 13.70 -7.42 -6.51
CA ILE A 205 15.06 -7.95 -6.78
C ILE A 205 15.16 -9.41 -6.32
N ALA A 206 14.81 -9.68 -5.07
CA ALA A 206 14.99 -11.00 -4.46
C ALA A 206 14.04 -12.07 -5.05
N GLY A 207 12.80 -11.68 -5.37
CA GLY A 207 11.81 -12.62 -5.89
C GLY A 207 12.22 -13.27 -7.20
N PRO A 208 12.46 -12.50 -8.28
CA PRO A 208 12.90 -13.06 -9.55
C PRO A 208 14.23 -13.80 -9.46
N ALA A 209 15.17 -13.32 -8.64
CA ALA A 209 16.44 -14.01 -8.41
C ALA A 209 16.22 -15.42 -7.81
N LEU A 210 15.45 -15.50 -6.71
CA LEU A 210 15.13 -16.80 -6.08
C LEU A 210 14.25 -17.67 -6.98
N GLY A 211 13.25 -17.07 -7.64
CA GLY A 211 12.36 -17.79 -8.56
C GLY A 211 13.10 -18.42 -9.72
N GLY A 212 14.00 -17.67 -10.36
CA GLY A 212 14.79 -18.16 -11.48
C GLY A 212 15.85 -19.17 -11.07
N TYR A 213 16.54 -18.93 -9.94
CA TYR A 213 17.63 -19.79 -9.48
C TYR A 213 17.17 -21.12 -8.88
N LEU A 214 15.99 -21.15 -8.26
CA LEU A 214 15.46 -22.34 -7.60
C LEU A 214 14.43 -23.11 -8.46
N ALA A 215 14.03 -22.59 -9.62
CA ALA A 215 13.14 -23.29 -10.53
C ALA A 215 13.84 -24.52 -11.12
N LYS A 216 13.11 -25.63 -11.30
CA LYS A 216 13.62 -26.89 -11.85
C LYS A 216 14.90 -27.38 -11.15
N PRO A 217 14.87 -27.59 -9.84
CA PRO A 217 16.08 -27.86 -9.05
C PRO A 217 16.84 -29.14 -9.46
N VAL A 218 16.14 -30.11 -10.01
CA VAL A 218 16.76 -31.37 -10.54
C VAL A 218 17.66 -31.09 -11.74
N GLU A 219 17.25 -30.17 -12.64
CA GLU A 219 18.06 -29.77 -13.80
C GLU A 219 19.22 -28.85 -13.40
N GLN A 220 19.00 -27.92 -12.45
CA GLN A 220 20.00 -26.93 -12.04
C GLN A 220 21.03 -27.47 -11.03
N PHE A 221 20.60 -28.36 -10.14
CA PHE A 221 21.43 -28.92 -9.06
C PHE A 221 21.40 -30.46 -9.05
N PRO A 222 21.84 -31.14 -10.13
CA PRO A 222 21.72 -32.58 -10.24
C PRO A 222 22.46 -33.33 -9.12
N GLY A 223 23.55 -32.77 -8.59
CA GLY A 223 24.30 -33.37 -7.49
C GLY A 223 23.58 -33.34 -6.12
N LEU A 224 22.58 -32.45 -5.93
CA LEU A 224 21.82 -32.34 -4.67
C LEU A 224 20.42 -32.95 -4.78
N PHE A 225 19.78 -32.81 -5.92
CA PHE A 225 18.37 -33.13 -6.12
C PHE A 225 18.12 -34.11 -7.27
N GLY A 226 19.17 -34.61 -7.94
CA GLY A 226 19.05 -35.44 -9.15
C GLY A 226 18.14 -36.65 -9.00
N ASP A 227 18.16 -37.32 -7.84
CA ASP A 227 17.38 -38.53 -7.56
C ASP A 227 15.97 -38.22 -6.97
N SER A 228 15.59 -36.95 -6.82
CA SER A 228 14.34 -36.58 -6.19
C SER A 228 13.14 -36.67 -7.14
N VAL A 229 12.41 -37.78 -7.09
CA VAL A 229 11.14 -37.97 -7.83
C VAL A 229 10.12 -36.88 -7.49
N PHE A 230 10.11 -36.40 -6.25
CA PHE A 230 9.19 -35.32 -5.83
C PHE A 230 9.47 -34.00 -6.57
N LEU A 231 10.73 -33.57 -6.63
CA LEU A 231 11.10 -32.31 -7.29
C LEU A 231 11.06 -32.41 -8.83
N THR A 232 11.18 -33.61 -9.38
CA THR A 232 10.90 -33.84 -10.80
C THR A 232 9.42 -33.69 -11.11
N THR A 233 8.54 -34.18 -10.21
CA THR A 233 7.10 -34.07 -10.36
C THR A 233 6.58 -32.65 -10.11
N TYR A 234 7.24 -31.88 -9.22
CA TYR A 234 6.86 -30.52 -8.85
C TYR A 234 8.05 -29.55 -9.03
N PRO A 235 8.42 -29.20 -10.26
CA PRO A 235 9.64 -28.44 -10.56
C PRO A 235 9.65 -27.01 -10.01
N TYR A 236 8.50 -26.45 -9.67
CA TYR A 236 8.34 -25.11 -9.11
C TYR A 236 8.02 -25.09 -7.61
N PHE A 237 8.06 -26.25 -6.96
CA PHE A 237 7.79 -26.34 -5.52
C PHE A 237 8.88 -25.63 -4.70
N LEU A 238 10.15 -25.83 -5.04
CA LEU A 238 11.27 -25.33 -4.23
C LEU A 238 11.27 -23.79 -4.07
N PRO A 239 11.13 -22.96 -5.13
CA PRO A 239 11.04 -21.51 -4.96
C PRO A 239 9.81 -21.08 -4.14
N CYS A 240 8.66 -21.71 -4.37
CA CYS A 240 7.44 -21.42 -3.59
C CYS A 240 7.58 -21.82 -2.12
N PHE A 241 8.24 -22.92 -1.83
CA PHE A 241 8.54 -23.39 -0.48
C PHE A 241 9.48 -22.42 0.25
N VAL A 242 10.53 -21.92 -0.40
CA VAL A 242 11.44 -20.92 0.17
C VAL A 242 10.70 -19.62 0.50
N SER A 243 9.82 -19.14 -0.39
CA SER A 243 8.96 -18.00 -0.12
C SER A 243 8.01 -18.25 1.06
N SER A 244 7.45 -19.46 1.14
CA SER A 244 6.59 -19.92 2.22
C SER A 244 7.33 -19.94 3.57
N CYS A 245 8.57 -20.45 3.59
CA CYS A 245 9.44 -20.40 4.77
C CYS A 245 9.71 -18.96 5.21
N GLY A 246 9.94 -18.03 4.28
CA GLY A 246 10.06 -16.60 4.59
C GLY A 246 8.83 -16.03 5.28
N SER A 247 7.64 -16.35 4.79
CA SER A 247 6.37 -15.95 5.39
C SER A 247 6.15 -16.60 6.76
N MET A 248 6.52 -17.87 6.93
CA MET A 248 6.45 -18.58 8.21
C MET A 248 7.41 -17.99 9.24
N ILE A 249 8.63 -17.66 8.85
CA ILE A 249 9.60 -16.95 9.73
C ILE A 249 9.00 -15.61 10.15
N GLY A 250 8.41 -14.85 9.21
CA GLY A 250 7.68 -13.62 9.50
C GLY A 250 6.56 -13.85 10.51
N PHE A 251 5.77 -14.91 10.36
CA PHE A 251 4.71 -15.28 11.31
C PHE A 251 5.26 -15.56 12.70
N VAL A 252 6.29 -16.39 12.83
CA VAL A 252 6.91 -16.75 14.11
C VAL A 252 7.45 -15.49 14.80
N ILE A 253 8.22 -14.67 14.10
CA ILE A 253 8.76 -13.41 14.63
C ILE A 253 7.62 -12.46 15.01
N GLY A 254 6.61 -12.31 14.17
CA GLY A 254 5.43 -11.49 14.45
C GLY A 254 4.62 -11.99 15.63
N TYR A 255 4.49 -13.30 15.80
CA TYR A 255 3.76 -13.89 16.93
C TYR A 255 4.40 -13.51 18.28
N PHE A 256 5.72 -13.52 18.39
CA PHE A 256 6.42 -13.20 19.63
C PHE A 256 6.65 -11.71 19.85
N TYR A 257 6.96 -10.95 18.80
CA TYR A 257 7.46 -9.58 18.94
C TYR A 257 6.49 -8.50 18.47
N LEU A 258 5.46 -8.81 17.63
CA LEU A 258 4.52 -7.81 17.17
C LEU A 258 3.53 -7.44 18.27
N LYS A 259 3.50 -6.17 18.66
CA LYS A 259 2.54 -5.65 19.64
C LYS A 259 1.29 -5.11 18.90
N GLU A 260 0.14 -5.18 19.57
CA GLU A 260 -1.08 -4.54 19.07
C GLU A 260 -0.94 -3.02 19.10
N SER A 261 -1.45 -2.35 18.07
CA SER A 261 -1.38 -0.89 17.94
C SER A 261 -2.76 -0.21 17.95
N ASN A 262 -3.84 -0.98 17.74
CA ASN A 262 -5.18 -0.41 17.67
C ASN A 262 -5.58 0.20 19.02
N PRO A 263 -5.77 1.54 19.12
CA PRO A 263 -6.06 2.21 20.37
C PRO A 263 -7.37 1.75 21.02
N ASN A 264 -8.39 1.42 20.22
CA ASN A 264 -9.68 0.95 20.72
C ASN A 264 -9.55 -0.42 21.41
N VAL A 265 -8.83 -1.35 20.77
CA VAL A 265 -8.59 -2.70 21.32
C VAL A 265 -7.72 -2.62 22.57
N LEU A 266 -6.73 -1.73 22.61
CA LEU A 266 -5.89 -1.51 23.78
C LEU A 266 -6.68 -0.92 24.94
N ALA A 267 -7.55 0.06 24.68
CA ALA A 267 -8.43 0.64 25.68
C ALA A 267 -9.40 -0.41 26.28
N ASP A 268 -10.00 -1.24 25.42
CA ASP A 268 -10.90 -2.31 25.87
C ASP A 268 -10.19 -3.36 26.72
N ARG A 269 -8.96 -3.74 26.35
CA ARG A 269 -8.15 -4.69 27.15
C ARG A 269 -7.80 -4.10 28.52
N LYS A 270 -7.40 -2.82 28.55
CA LYS A 270 -7.09 -2.13 29.81
C LYS A 270 -8.32 -2.07 30.72
N TRP A 271 -9.46 -1.65 30.17
CA TRP A 271 -10.74 -1.63 30.89
C TRP A 271 -11.14 -2.99 31.45
N THR A 272 -11.06 -4.05 30.64
CA THR A 272 -11.38 -5.42 31.05
C THR A 272 -10.45 -5.89 32.18
N SER A 273 -9.15 -5.57 32.08
CA SER A 273 -8.18 -5.91 33.14
C SER A 273 -8.49 -5.17 34.45
N GLU A 274 -8.78 -3.88 34.40
CA GLU A 274 -9.15 -3.07 35.57
C GLU A 274 -10.48 -3.54 36.19
N ALA A 275 -11.48 -3.90 35.37
CA ALA A 275 -12.74 -4.43 35.82
C ALA A 275 -12.56 -5.80 36.52
N ASN A 276 -11.75 -6.68 35.94
CA ASN A 276 -11.46 -7.99 36.56
C ASN A 276 -10.68 -7.85 37.89
N GLU A 277 -9.73 -6.92 37.95
CA GLU A 277 -8.98 -6.63 39.18
C GLU A 277 -9.89 -6.07 40.28
N ARG A 278 -10.78 -5.13 39.94
CA ARG A 278 -11.80 -4.63 40.89
C ARG A 278 -12.73 -5.72 41.36
N THR A 279 -13.18 -6.59 40.44
CA THR A 279 -14.04 -7.73 40.80
C THR A 279 -13.32 -8.71 41.71
N ALA A 280 -12.04 -9.00 41.46
CA ALA A 280 -11.23 -9.87 42.32
C ALA A 280 -11.01 -9.27 43.71
N LEU A 281 -10.76 -7.96 43.82
CA LEU A 281 -10.61 -7.24 45.09
C LEU A 281 -11.92 -7.22 45.90
N LEU A 282 -13.06 -7.03 45.22
CA LEU A 282 -14.38 -7.09 45.87
C LEU A 282 -14.74 -8.50 46.33
N ALA A 283 -14.43 -9.54 45.57
CA ALA A 283 -14.65 -10.94 45.92
C ALA A 283 -13.77 -11.38 47.10
N GLY A 284 -12.55 -10.84 47.22
CA GLY A 284 -11.64 -11.11 48.34
C GLY A 284 -12.07 -10.48 49.68
N ASN A 285 -12.97 -9.49 49.67
CA ASN A 285 -13.37 -8.75 50.86
C ASN A 285 -14.78 -9.07 51.39
N ASN A 286 -15.57 -9.91 50.72
CA ASN A 286 -16.93 -10.22 51.11
C ASN A 286 -17.21 -11.72 51.15
N ASN A 287 -17.36 -12.26 52.38
CA ASN A 287 -17.96 -13.57 52.64
C ASN A 287 -19.49 -13.58 52.47
N ASN A 288 -20.10 -12.56 51.85
CA ASN A 288 -21.52 -12.52 51.59
C ASN A 288 -21.79 -12.49 50.06
N SER A 289 -22.18 -13.65 49.60
CA SER A 289 -22.62 -13.98 48.25
C SER A 289 -23.95 -13.30 47.88
N ASN A 290 -23.94 -12.08 47.43
CA ASN A 290 -25.01 -11.48 46.61
C ASN A 290 -24.51 -10.16 45.95
N ALA A 291 -23.36 -10.19 45.35
CA ALA A 291 -22.97 -9.12 44.43
C ALA A 291 -23.72 -9.33 43.11
N VAL A 292 -24.91 -8.72 43.01
CA VAL A 292 -25.57 -8.52 41.71
C VAL A 292 -24.58 -7.82 40.78
N MET A 293 -24.11 -8.56 39.81
CA MET A 293 -23.35 -7.96 38.70
C MET A 293 -24.21 -6.84 38.12
N ASP A 294 -23.80 -5.61 38.32
CA ASP A 294 -24.43 -4.47 37.68
C ASP A 294 -24.18 -4.58 36.16
N GLU A 295 -25.17 -5.12 35.48
CA GLU A 295 -25.18 -5.33 34.01
C GLU A 295 -25.04 -4.00 33.24
N SER A 296 -25.19 -2.88 33.94
CA SER A 296 -25.01 -1.52 33.38
C SER A 296 -23.54 -1.17 33.10
N VAL A 297 -22.59 -1.84 33.76
CA VAL A 297 -21.15 -1.66 33.55
C VAL A 297 -20.68 -2.37 32.25
N THR A 298 -21.43 -3.35 31.77
CA THR A 298 -21.03 -4.21 30.66
C THR A 298 -21.44 -3.68 29.27
N LYS A 299 -22.27 -2.65 29.19
CA LYS A 299 -22.70 -2.04 27.90
C LYS A 299 -22.12 -0.66 27.70
N ARG A 300 -20.81 -0.52 27.65
CA ARG A 300 -20.24 0.58 26.87
C ARG A 300 -20.51 0.23 25.41
N ILE A 301 -21.45 0.94 24.78
CA ILE A 301 -21.70 0.83 23.35
C ILE A 301 -20.40 1.25 22.67
N LEU A 302 -19.58 0.25 22.30
CA LEU A 302 -18.43 0.47 21.42
C LEU A 302 -18.94 1.27 20.22
N PRO A 303 -18.33 2.41 19.86
CA PRO A 303 -18.68 3.08 18.63
C PRO A 303 -18.60 2.00 17.54
N LYS A 304 -19.63 1.93 16.68
CA LYS A 304 -19.72 0.93 15.61
C LYS A 304 -18.49 1.07 14.73
N SER A 305 -17.43 0.33 15.12
CA SER A 305 -16.17 0.23 14.39
C SER A 305 -16.49 -0.17 12.95
N GLY A 306 -15.96 0.56 11.98
CA GLY A 306 -16.09 0.23 10.57
C GLY A 306 -17.33 0.77 9.84
N SER A 307 -18.02 1.79 10.38
CA SER A 307 -19.10 2.43 9.63
C SER A 307 -18.57 3.19 8.41
N MET A 308 -18.98 2.79 7.20
CA MET A 308 -18.63 3.47 5.94
C MET A 308 -19.06 4.95 5.91
N ARG A 309 -20.01 5.35 6.76
CA ARG A 309 -20.47 6.75 6.87
C ARG A 309 -19.41 7.71 7.43
N LEU A 310 -18.38 7.17 8.09
CA LEU A 310 -17.27 7.95 8.65
C LEU A 310 -16.16 8.21 7.62
N VAL A 311 -16.22 7.61 6.43
CA VAL A 311 -15.25 7.87 5.36
C VAL A 311 -15.46 9.30 4.85
N THR A 312 -14.42 10.12 5.00
CA THR A 312 -14.48 11.54 4.63
C THR A 312 -14.36 11.72 3.11
N GLN A 313 -14.92 12.80 2.59
CA GLN A 313 -14.74 13.18 1.19
C GLN A 313 -13.24 13.35 0.84
N THR A 314 -12.47 13.90 1.77
CA THR A 314 -11.01 14.03 1.62
C THR A 314 -10.33 12.68 1.41
N SER A 315 -10.68 11.65 2.21
CA SER A 315 -10.14 10.30 2.03
C SER A 315 -10.46 9.73 0.65
N ILE A 316 -11.69 9.95 0.16
CA ILE A 316 -12.11 9.50 -1.17
C ILE A 316 -11.27 10.17 -2.27
N ILE A 317 -11.10 11.50 -2.21
CA ILE A 317 -10.29 12.25 -3.19
C ILE A 317 -8.86 11.70 -3.23
N ILE A 318 -8.25 11.43 -2.08
CA ILE A 318 -6.88 10.92 -2.02
C ILE A 318 -6.81 9.48 -2.54
N ILE A 319 -7.78 8.62 -2.21
CA ILE A 319 -7.85 7.24 -2.71
C ILE A 319 -8.00 7.23 -4.24
N VAL A 320 -8.83 8.10 -4.80
CA VAL A 320 -8.98 8.24 -6.27
C VAL A 320 -7.66 8.70 -6.88
N ALA A 321 -7.01 9.74 -6.30
CA ALA A 321 -5.69 10.20 -6.77
C ALA A 321 -4.65 9.06 -6.75
N TYR A 322 -4.63 8.26 -5.68
CA TYR A 322 -3.73 7.13 -5.55
C TYR A 322 -4.03 6.01 -6.56
N SER A 323 -5.32 5.78 -6.85
CA SER A 323 -5.73 4.76 -7.83
C SER A 323 -5.38 5.17 -9.26
N VAL A 324 -5.62 6.42 -9.65
CA VAL A 324 -5.25 6.94 -10.97
C VAL A 324 -3.73 6.92 -11.16
N PHE A 325 -2.99 7.38 -10.13
CA PHE A 325 -1.53 7.29 -10.14
C PHE A 325 -1.06 5.83 -10.27
N GLY A 326 -1.60 4.93 -9.44
CA GLY A 326 -1.28 3.50 -9.49
C GLY A 326 -1.55 2.89 -10.86
N PHE A 327 -2.63 3.32 -11.53
CA PHE A 327 -2.99 2.82 -12.86
C PHE A 327 -1.96 3.21 -13.92
N HIS A 328 -1.67 4.51 -14.08
CA HIS A 328 -0.70 4.92 -15.10
C HIS A 328 0.72 4.42 -14.79
N ALA A 329 1.07 4.29 -13.50
CA ALA A 329 2.34 3.70 -13.10
C ALA A 329 2.43 2.22 -13.49
N MET A 330 1.36 1.43 -13.26
CA MET A 330 1.31 0.01 -13.59
C MET A 330 1.32 -0.23 -15.11
N VAL A 331 0.56 0.58 -15.88
CA VAL A 331 0.57 0.51 -17.34
C VAL A 331 1.97 0.79 -17.89
N PHE A 332 2.66 1.80 -17.35
CA PHE A 332 4.05 2.08 -17.74
C PHE A 332 4.98 0.91 -17.44
N ASP A 333 4.91 0.35 -16.23
CA ASP A 333 5.78 -0.75 -15.80
C ASP A 333 5.56 -2.02 -16.65
N GLU A 334 4.35 -2.24 -17.14
CA GLU A 334 4.02 -3.34 -18.06
C GLU A 334 4.53 -3.12 -19.48
N VAL A 335 4.38 -1.89 -19.98
CA VAL A 335 4.79 -1.55 -21.37
C VAL A 335 6.31 -1.38 -21.48
N LEU A 336 6.99 -1.02 -20.38
CA LEU A 336 8.43 -0.77 -20.35
C LEU A 336 9.26 -1.92 -20.91
N PRO A 337 9.14 -3.18 -20.45
CA PRO A 337 9.89 -4.30 -21.00
C PRO A 337 9.53 -4.59 -22.47
N LEU A 338 8.26 -4.40 -22.84
CA LEU A 338 7.81 -4.60 -24.21
C LEU A 338 8.47 -3.59 -25.15
N TYR A 339 8.49 -2.30 -24.79
CA TYR A 339 9.10 -1.25 -25.57
C TYR A 339 10.62 -1.41 -25.68
N PHE A 340 11.30 -1.78 -24.59
CA PHE A 340 12.76 -1.93 -24.59
C PHE A 340 13.23 -3.12 -25.41
N THR A 341 12.51 -4.25 -25.37
CA THR A 341 12.95 -5.50 -26.03
C THR A 341 12.35 -5.74 -27.40
N ALA A 342 11.28 -5.01 -27.76
CA ALA A 342 10.69 -5.12 -29.10
C ALA A 342 11.70 -4.76 -30.20
N PRO A 343 11.65 -5.46 -31.35
CA PRO A 343 12.49 -5.12 -32.50
C PRO A 343 12.31 -3.69 -32.97
N VAL A 344 13.38 -3.13 -33.49
CA VAL A 344 13.42 -1.77 -34.07
C VAL A 344 12.33 -1.56 -35.13
N VAL A 345 12.16 -2.55 -36.00
CA VAL A 345 11.16 -2.54 -37.08
C VAL A 345 9.73 -2.42 -36.53
N ALA A 346 9.47 -2.95 -35.34
CA ALA A 346 8.20 -2.86 -34.64
C ALA A 346 8.07 -1.60 -33.75
N GLY A 347 8.96 -0.62 -33.89
CA GLY A 347 8.95 0.62 -33.11
C GLY A 347 9.53 0.51 -31.71
N GLY A 348 10.11 -0.63 -31.32
CA GLY A 348 10.80 -0.82 -30.05
C GLY A 348 12.25 -0.31 -30.07
N LEU A 349 12.95 -0.45 -28.92
CA LEU A 349 14.34 0.01 -28.79
C LEU A 349 15.36 -1.03 -29.21
N GLY A 350 15.00 -2.32 -29.30
CA GLY A 350 15.89 -3.43 -29.64
C GLY A 350 17.01 -3.69 -28.62
N ILE A 351 16.81 -3.26 -27.36
CA ILE A 351 17.77 -3.46 -26.26
C ILE A 351 17.75 -4.93 -25.85
N THR A 352 18.93 -5.52 -25.61
CA THR A 352 19.01 -6.90 -25.18
C THR A 352 18.35 -7.11 -23.80
N ARG A 353 17.77 -8.29 -23.56
CA ARG A 353 17.16 -8.62 -22.26
C ARG A 353 18.14 -8.46 -21.11
N THR A 354 19.43 -8.77 -21.36
CA THR A 354 20.49 -8.66 -20.36
C THR A 354 20.78 -7.20 -19.99
N ASP A 355 20.84 -6.29 -20.96
CA ASP A 355 21.12 -4.88 -20.70
C ASP A 355 19.92 -4.19 -20.06
N PHE A 356 18.70 -4.57 -20.46
CA PHE A 356 17.48 -4.16 -19.76
C PHE A 356 17.47 -4.61 -18.31
N ALA A 357 17.81 -5.87 -18.03
CA ALA A 357 17.89 -6.38 -16.65
C ALA A 357 18.96 -5.66 -15.81
N LYS A 358 20.12 -5.32 -16.39
CA LYS A 358 21.15 -4.50 -15.73
C LYS A 358 20.61 -3.10 -15.38
N ALA A 359 19.90 -2.46 -16.33
CA ALA A 359 19.29 -1.15 -16.11
C ALA A 359 18.26 -1.20 -14.98
N LEU A 360 17.35 -2.19 -14.96
CA LEU A 360 16.37 -2.36 -13.88
C LEU A 360 17.02 -2.59 -12.52
N SER A 361 18.06 -3.40 -12.47
CA SER A 361 18.82 -3.67 -11.23
C SER A 361 19.47 -2.39 -10.69
N PHE A 362 20.06 -1.58 -11.58
CA PHE A 362 20.64 -0.28 -11.23
C PHE A 362 19.58 0.67 -10.65
N PHE A 363 18.39 0.75 -11.28
CA PHE A 363 17.30 1.57 -10.75
C PHE A 363 16.73 1.05 -9.44
N GLY A 364 16.70 -0.28 -9.25
CA GLY A 364 16.31 -0.87 -7.97
C GLY A 364 17.20 -0.36 -6.82
N VAL A 365 18.52 -0.33 -7.02
CA VAL A 365 19.47 0.20 -6.03
C VAL A 365 19.26 1.70 -5.81
N ILE A 366 19.13 2.49 -6.88
CA ILE A 366 18.86 3.94 -6.77
C ILE A 366 17.55 4.19 -6.02
N GLN A 367 16.51 3.43 -6.30
CA GLN A 367 15.24 3.54 -5.60
C GLN A 367 15.39 3.33 -4.09
N LEU A 368 16.18 2.34 -3.66
CA LEU A 368 16.45 2.12 -2.25
C LEU A 368 17.18 3.31 -1.60
N VAL A 369 18.21 3.84 -2.27
CA VAL A 369 18.95 5.02 -1.81
C VAL A 369 18.01 6.24 -1.73
N PHE A 370 17.18 6.45 -2.74
CA PHE A 370 16.22 7.55 -2.75
C PHE A 370 15.20 7.41 -1.61
N GLN A 371 14.66 6.22 -1.42
CA GLN A 371 13.62 5.93 -0.43
C GLN A 371 14.07 6.17 1.02
N PHE A 372 15.29 5.76 1.38
CA PHE A 372 15.81 5.91 2.75
C PHE A 372 16.67 7.15 2.96
N GLY A 373 17.39 7.56 1.92
CA GLY A 373 18.34 8.66 2.02
C GLY A 373 17.72 9.99 1.69
N ILE A 374 17.04 10.09 0.56
CA ILE A 374 16.58 11.38 0.00
C ILE A 374 15.18 11.73 0.49
N TYR A 375 14.22 10.81 0.37
CA TYR A 375 12.83 11.07 0.71
C TYR A 375 12.62 11.60 2.14
N PRO A 376 13.18 10.98 3.21
CA PRO A 376 13.00 11.50 4.57
C PRO A 376 13.68 12.86 4.81
N ARG A 377 14.70 13.21 4.00
CA ARG A 377 15.30 14.55 4.06
C ARG A 377 14.42 15.60 3.39
N LEU A 378 13.82 15.25 2.23
CA LEU A 378 12.91 16.15 1.52
C LEU A 378 11.67 16.50 2.35
N THR A 379 11.13 15.52 3.10
CA THR A 379 9.93 15.74 3.93
C THR A 379 10.17 16.66 5.13
N LYS A 380 11.43 16.94 5.49
CA LYS A 380 11.77 17.96 6.50
C LYS A 380 11.58 19.39 5.98
N TYR A 381 11.75 19.59 4.68
CA TYR A 381 11.69 20.92 4.05
C TYR A 381 10.37 21.15 3.29
N TYR A 382 9.79 20.10 2.74
CA TYR A 382 8.60 20.17 1.90
C TYR A 382 7.50 19.25 2.43
N SER A 383 6.26 19.72 2.37
CA SER A 383 5.11 18.88 2.76
C SER A 383 4.93 17.70 1.79
N THR A 384 4.36 16.61 2.31
CA THR A 384 4.08 15.41 1.50
C THR A 384 3.22 15.71 0.28
N LEU A 385 2.30 16.67 0.37
CA LEU A 385 1.46 17.09 -0.75
C LEU A 385 2.26 17.82 -1.84
N VAL A 386 3.19 18.70 -1.46
CA VAL A 386 4.09 19.39 -2.43
C VAL A 386 4.96 18.37 -3.14
N LEU A 387 5.50 17.39 -2.40
CA LEU A 387 6.32 16.32 -3.00
C LEU A 387 5.50 15.45 -3.96
N CYS A 388 4.23 15.14 -3.66
CA CYS A 388 3.34 14.43 -4.58
C CYS A 388 3.03 15.25 -5.83
N ARG A 389 2.77 16.56 -5.70
CA ARG A 389 2.57 17.45 -6.85
C ARG A 389 3.82 17.50 -7.75
N LEU A 390 5.00 17.59 -7.12
CA LEU A 390 6.27 17.52 -7.85
C LEU A 390 6.40 16.19 -8.60
N ALA A 391 6.07 15.06 -7.97
CA ALA A 391 6.10 13.75 -8.62
C ALA A 391 5.16 13.70 -9.85
N PHE A 392 3.93 14.16 -9.71
CA PHE A 392 2.97 14.19 -10.83
C PHE A 392 3.46 15.10 -11.95
N LEU A 393 4.05 16.25 -11.63
CA LEU A 393 4.65 17.14 -12.61
C LEU A 393 5.85 16.48 -13.33
N MET A 394 6.67 15.70 -12.62
CA MET A 394 7.81 14.97 -13.21
C MET A 394 7.36 13.88 -14.19
N PHE A 395 6.23 13.20 -13.95
CA PHE A 395 5.75 12.16 -14.87
C PHE A 395 5.30 12.71 -16.23
N ILE A 396 4.78 13.94 -16.29
CA ILE A 396 4.28 14.53 -17.54
C ILE A 396 5.36 14.54 -18.61
N PRO A 397 6.50 15.25 -18.43
CA PRO A 397 7.54 15.26 -19.47
C PRO A 397 8.13 13.86 -19.72
N VAL A 398 8.25 13.01 -18.69
CA VAL A 398 8.77 11.66 -18.87
C VAL A 398 7.90 10.87 -19.84
N TYR A 399 6.57 10.84 -19.63
CA TYR A 399 5.67 10.05 -20.47
C TYR A 399 5.57 10.58 -21.91
N PHE A 400 5.61 11.89 -22.11
CA PHE A 400 5.60 12.45 -23.45
C PHE A 400 6.93 12.31 -24.19
N LEU A 401 8.07 12.31 -23.49
CA LEU A 401 9.40 12.15 -24.08
C LEU A 401 9.81 10.68 -24.26
N PHE A 402 9.19 9.76 -23.53
CA PHE A 402 9.62 8.37 -23.52
C PHE A 402 9.50 7.67 -24.89
N PRO A 403 8.42 7.84 -25.66
CA PRO A 403 8.33 7.26 -27.01
C PRO A 403 9.34 7.86 -28.00
N GLU A 404 9.85 9.08 -27.74
CA GLU A 404 10.87 9.72 -28.57
C GLU A 404 12.27 9.07 -28.45
N LEU A 405 12.45 8.17 -27.48
CA LEU A 405 13.69 7.41 -27.38
C LEU A 405 13.99 6.60 -28.64
N SER A 406 12.98 6.11 -29.36
CA SER A 406 13.19 5.42 -30.63
C SER A 406 13.65 6.37 -31.72
N THR A 407 13.09 7.59 -31.77
CA THR A 407 13.56 8.66 -32.71
C THR A 407 15.01 9.05 -32.40
N LEU A 408 15.34 9.22 -31.11
CA LEU A 408 16.71 9.48 -30.67
C LEU A 408 17.66 8.34 -31.04
N ARG A 409 17.24 7.10 -30.87
CA ARG A 409 18.04 5.91 -31.24
C ARG A 409 18.33 5.93 -32.75
N ASP A 410 17.33 6.18 -33.61
CA ASP A 410 17.49 6.20 -35.05
C ASP A 410 18.41 7.33 -35.50
N TRP A 411 18.32 8.49 -34.85
CA TRP A 411 19.23 9.61 -35.07
C TRP A 411 20.68 9.26 -34.68
N VAL A 412 20.88 8.61 -33.53
CA VAL A 412 22.20 8.17 -33.08
C VAL A 412 22.78 7.10 -34.02
N ALA A 413 21.97 6.14 -34.47
CA ALA A 413 22.39 5.11 -35.42
C ALA A 413 22.83 5.68 -36.75
N SER A 414 22.15 6.72 -37.23
CA SER A 414 22.46 7.36 -38.52
C SER A 414 23.65 8.33 -38.47
N ASN A 415 23.90 8.97 -37.31
CA ASN A 415 24.87 10.07 -37.25
C ASN A 415 26.13 9.79 -36.42
N ILE A 416 26.07 8.83 -35.44
CA ILE A 416 27.14 8.65 -34.47
C ILE A 416 27.72 7.24 -34.50
N SER A 417 26.89 6.19 -34.39
CA SER A 417 27.38 4.80 -34.40
C SER A 417 26.31 3.84 -34.89
N ALA A 418 26.74 2.80 -35.64
CA ALA A 418 25.82 1.77 -36.17
C ALA A 418 25.05 1.01 -35.08
N GLU A 419 25.63 0.83 -33.87
CA GLU A 419 24.97 0.24 -32.72
C GLU A 419 24.57 1.31 -31.71
N ALA A 420 23.40 1.90 -31.93
CA ALA A 420 22.86 2.93 -31.03
C ALA A 420 22.67 2.47 -29.59
N SER A 421 22.41 1.19 -29.36
CA SER A 421 22.26 0.60 -28.02
C SER A 421 23.54 0.65 -27.17
N GLU A 422 24.71 0.71 -27.80
CA GLU A 422 26.00 0.84 -27.10
C GLU A 422 26.43 2.30 -26.92
N ASN A 423 25.77 3.24 -27.59
CA ASN A 423 26.11 4.64 -27.51
C ASN A 423 25.79 5.26 -26.17
N TRP A 424 26.77 5.92 -25.55
CA TRP A 424 26.64 6.55 -24.24
C TRP A 424 25.59 7.66 -24.18
N THR A 425 25.40 8.42 -25.29
CA THR A 425 24.41 9.50 -25.36
C THR A 425 23.00 8.93 -25.23
N PHE A 426 22.70 7.87 -25.98
CA PHE A 426 21.41 7.18 -25.92
C PHE A 426 21.17 6.56 -24.54
N ARG A 427 22.19 5.86 -23.99
CA ARG A 427 22.14 5.27 -22.64
C ARG A 427 21.88 6.32 -21.58
N PHE A 428 22.56 7.45 -21.63
CA PHE A 428 22.38 8.53 -20.66
C PHE A 428 20.94 9.07 -20.68
N VAL A 429 20.37 9.32 -21.85
CA VAL A 429 19.00 9.89 -21.96
C VAL A 429 17.96 8.95 -21.39
N TYR A 430 17.95 7.67 -21.77
CA TYR A 430 16.96 6.75 -21.23
C TYR A 430 17.16 6.49 -19.72
N LEU A 431 18.40 6.39 -19.25
CA LEU A 431 18.72 6.25 -17.83
C LEU A 431 18.24 7.48 -17.04
N PHE A 432 18.42 8.67 -17.59
CA PHE A 432 17.96 9.91 -16.96
C PHE A 432 16.43 9.99 -16.86
N LEU A 433 15.71 9.66 -17.94
CA LEU A 433 14.23 9.60 -17.90
C LEU A 433 13.73 8.57 -16.89
N MET A 434 14.35 7.39 -16.83
CA MET A 434 14.00 6.37 -15.86
C MET A 434 14.30 6.81 -14.41
N LEU A 435 15.44 7.51 -14.20
CA LEU A 435 15.77 8.06 -12.88
C LEU A 435 14.68 9.02 -12.39
N ILE A 436 14.24 9.95 -13.23
CA ILE A 436 13.15 10.88 -12.91
C ILE A 436 11.87 10.09 -12.58
N ARG A 437 11.53 9.11 -13.42
CA ARG A 437 10.33 8.29 -13.27
C ARG A 437 10.33 7.52 -11.95
N TYR A 438 11.40 6.79 -11.60
CA TYR A 438 11.47 6.00 -10.36
C TYR A 438 11.54 6.88 -9.11
N SER A 439 12.23 8.03 -9.18
CA SER A 439 12.23 9.02 -8.10
C SER A 439 10.82 9.58 -7.85
N GLY A 440 10.10 9.94 -8.93
CA GLY A 440 8.70 10.36 -8.85
C GLY A 440 7.79 9.30 -8.21
N CYS A 441 8.00 8.02 -8.54
CA CYS A 441 7.25 6.92 -7.92
C CYS A 441 7.48 6.83 -6.41
N CYS A 442 8.73 6.98 -5.95
CA CYS A 442 9.02 7.00 -4.51
C CYS A 442 8.27 8.12 -3.80
N LEU A 443 8.28 9.33 -4.39
CA LEU A 443 7.57 10.49 -3.83
C LEU A 443 6.06 10.26 -3.78
N ALA A 444 5.47 9.78 -4.87
CA ALA A 444 4.02 9.61 -5.00
C ALA A 444 3.49 8.47 -4.14
N TYR A 445 4.05 7.24 -4.24
CA TYR A 445 3.59 6.09 -3.45
C TYR A 445 3.67 6.32 -1.96
N THR A 446 4.78 6.88 -1.48
CA THR A 446 4.98 7.11 -0.04
C THR A 446 4.11 8.26 0.44
N GLY A 447 4.08 9.38 -0.29
CA GLY A 447 3.30 10.56 0.09
C GLY A 447 1.80 10.30 0.09
N LEU A 448 1.25 9.66 -0.95
CA LEU A 448 -0.17 9.29 -1.01
C LEU A 448 -0.53 8.29 0.08
N GLY A 449 0.33 7.29 0.35
CA GLY A 449 0.11 6.34 1.44
C GLY A 449 0.01 7.01 2.82
N ILE A 450 0.88 7.99 3.09
CA ILE A 450 0.81 8.82 4.30
C ILE A 450 -0.50 9.60 4.34
N MET A 451 -0.85 10.32 3.26
CA MET A 451 -2.03 11.16 3.22
C MET A 451 -3.34 10.36 3.35
N VAL A 452 -3.44 9.16 2.77
CA VAL A 452 -4.59 8.26 2.98
C VAL A 452 -4.74 7.95 4.47
N SER A 453 -3.65 7.55 5.13
CA SER A 453 -3.69 7.20 6.55
C SER A 453 -3.94 8.41 7.46
N THR A 454 -3.45 9.60 7.09
CA THR A 454 -3.68 10.84 7.85
C THR A 454 -5.10 11.39 7.68
N SER A 455 -5.76 11.11 6.55
CA SER A 455 -7.13 11.56 6.27
C SER A 455 -8.22 10.78 7.00
N ALA A 456 -7.87 9.64 7.58
CA ALA A 456 -8.82 8.73 8.22
C ALA A 456 -8.91 8.98 9.73
N ALA A 457 -10.13 8.91 10.27
CA ALA A 457 -10.33 8.87 11.72
C ALA A 457 -9.76 7.57 12.31
N PRO A 458 -9.21 7.59 13.54
CA PRO A 458 -8.57 6.41 14.16
C PRO A 458 -9.47 5.16 14.19
N GLU A 459 -10.78 5.35 14.35
CA GLU A 459 -11.77 4.27 14.46
C GLU A 459 -11.98 3.48 13.17
N ILE A 460 -11.67 4.10 12.01
CA ILE A 460 -11.87 3.51 10.68
C ILE A 460 -10.59 3.46 9.84
N LEU A 461 -9.44 3.67 10.46
CA LEU A 461 -8.15 3.74 9.78
C LEU A 461 -7.86 2.48 8.95
N GLY A 462 -8.14 1.29 9.49
CA GLY A 462 -8.03 0.03 8.76
C GLY A 462 -9.02 -0.07 7.61
N THR A 463 -10.26 0.38 7.80
CA THR A 463 -11.29 0.39 6.75
C THR A 463 -10.86 1.29 5.59
N VAL A 464 -10.38 2.51 5.85
CA VAL A 464 -9.92 3.46 4.80
C VAL A 464 -8.70 2.91 4.05
N ASN A 465 -7.71 2.38 4.77
CA ASN A 465 -6.56 1.72 4.13
C ASN A 465 -6.98 0.45 3.38
N GLY A 466 -7.98 -0.28 3.85
CA GLY A 466 -8.57 -1.42 3.16
C GLY A 466 -9.26 -1.04 1.84
N ILE A 467 -10.03 0.07 1.82
CA ILE A 467 -10.62 0.63 0.59
C ILE A 467 -9.52 1.03 -0.39
N CYS A 468 -8.49 1.75 0.09
CA CYS A 468 -7.35 2.13 -0.73
C CYS A 468 -6.65 0.90 -1.33
N GLN A 469 -6.39 -0.13 -0.53
CA GLN A 469 -5.77 -1.37 -0.99
C GLN A 469 -6.65 -2.10 -2.01
N SER A 470 -7.97 -2.13 -1.79
CA SER A 470 -8.92 -2.69 -2.75
C SER A 470 -8.81 -1.98 -4.11
N CYS A 471 -8.90 -0.65 -4.15
CA CYS A 471 -8.76 0.12 -5.38
C CYS A 471 -7.41 -0.12 -6.08
N LEU A 472 -6.30 -0.16 -5.32
CA LEU A 472 -4.97 -0.45 -5.87
C LEU A 472 -4.88 -1.88 -6.43
N SER A 473 -5.54 -2.85 -5.80
CA SER A 473 -5.56 -4.23 -6.29
C SER A 473 -6.34 -4.35 -7.61
N LEU A 474 -7.46 -3.62 -7.74
CA LEU A 474 -8.20 -3.54 -9.00
C LEU A 474 -7.34 -2.96 -10.12
N VAL A 475 -6.62 -1.90 -9.84
CA VAL A 475 -5.69 -1.26 -10.78
C VAL A 475 -4.59 -2.23 -11.22
N ARG A 476 -4.03 -2.99 -10.28
CA ARG A 476 -3.00 -4.00 -10.58
C ARG A 476 -3.55 -5.19 -11.37
N ALA A 477 -4.82 -5.52 -11.21
CA ALA A 477 -5.48 -6.56 -12.01
C ALA A 477 -5.72 -6.11 -13.46
N LEU A 478 -6.08 -4.85 -13.68
CA LEU A 478 -6.45 -4.30 -14.99
C LEU A 478 -5.25 -3.74 -15.77
N GLY A 479 -4.25 -3.18 -15.08
CA GLY A 479 -3.12 -2.47 -15.67
C GLY A 479 -2.37 -3.27 -16.75
N PRO A 480 -1.92 -4.50 -16.47
CA PRO A 480 -1.19 -5.31 -17.44
C PRO A 480 -1.99 -5.60 -18.70
N THR A 481 -3.25 -6.00 -18.56
CA THR A 481 -4.13 -6.28 -19.70
C THR A 481 -4.34 -5.03 -20.54
N PHE A 482 -4.60 -3.89 -19.90
CA PHE A 482 -4.81 -2.63 -20.58
C PHE A 482 -3.52 -2.15 -21.29
N GLY A 483 -2.37 -2.18 -20.59
CA GLY A 483 -1.08 -1.79 -21.15
C GLY A 483 -0.64 -2.66 -22.31
N GLY A 484 -0.71 -3.98 -22.16
CA GLY A 484 -0.36 -4.94 -23.20
C GLY A 484 -1.27 -4.86 -24.43
N THR A 485 -2.58 -4.66 -24.22
CA THR A 485 -3.54 -4.48 -25.34
C THR A 485 -3.27 -3.17 -26.10
N LEU A 486 -3.08 -2.06 -25.38
CA LEU A 486 -2.75 -0.77 -26.02
C LEU A 486 -1.41 -0.84 -26.77
N TRP A 487 -0.41 -1.47 -26.18
CA TRP A 487 0.88 -1.67 -26.86
C TRP A 487 0.70 -2.49 -28.14
N SER A 488 0.00 -3.61 -28.07
CA SER A 488 -0.29 -4.45 -29.24
C SER A 488 -1.06 -3.71 -30.33
N LEU A 489 -1.98 -2.82 -29.96
CA LEU A 489 -2.70 -1.98 -30.90
C LEU A 489 -1.78 -0.90 -31.52
N SER A 490 -0.86 -0.34 -30.73
CA SER A 490 0.01 0.75 -31.16
C SER A 490 1.08 0.34 -32.17
N ILE A 491 1.53 -0.93 -32.15
CA ILE A 491 2.58 -1.45 -33.03
C ILE A 491 2.04 -2.11 -34.31
N LYS A 492 0.74 -2.02 -34.59
CA LYS A 492 0.18 -2.56 -35.84
C LYS A 492 0.69 -1.78 -37.05
N ASP A 493 0.98 -2.55 -38.11
CA ASP A 493 1.39 -1.99 -39.39
C ASP A 493 0.34 -0.98 -39.91
N GLY A 494 0.83 0.15 -40.41
CA GLY A 494 -0.03 1.21 -40.95
C GLY A 494 -0.50 2.27 -39.94
N ASN A 495 -0.21 2.12 -38.65
CA ASN A 495 -0.51 3.15 -37.68
C ASN A 495 0.42 4.36 -37.87
N VAL A 496 -0.18 5.56 -37.91
CA VAL A 496 0.52 6.84 -37.97
C VAL A 496 0.39 7.61 -36.68
N PHE A 497 1.32 8.54 -36.43
CA PHE A 497 1.24 9.44 -35.28
C PHE A 497 -0.17 10.05 -35.15
N PRO A 498 -0.76 10.09 -33.93
CA PRO A 498 -0.25 9.66 -32.62
C PRO A 498 -0.67 8.22 -32.21
N LEU A 499 -1.24 7.41 -33.12
CA LEU A 499 -1.78 6.08 -32.83
C LEU A 499 -0.72 4.95 -32.89
N ASP A 500 0.51 5.31 -33.21
CA ASP A 500 1.68 4.44 -33.21
C ASP A 500 2.23 4.22 -31.78
N ARG A 501 3.51 3.92 -31.63
CA ARG A 501 4.18 3.73 -30.35
C ARG A 501 3.91 4.82 -29.29
N HIS A 502 3.45 6.02 -29.72
CA HIS A 502 3.13 7.13 -28.82
C HIS A 502 1.82 6.94 -28.07
N LEU A 503 0.87 6.17 -28.61
CA LEU A 503 -0.49 6.05 -28.10
C LEU A 503 -0.53 5.74 -26.61
N VAL A 504 0.17 4.69 -26.16
CA VAL A 504 0.18 4.24 -24.77
C VAL A 504 0.73 5.32 -23.85
N TYR A 505 1.89 5.89 -24.25
CA TYR A 505 2.58 6.89 -23.45
C TYR A 505 1.80 8.20 -23.37
N TYR A 506 1.10 8.59 -24.41
CA TYR A 506 0.26 9.80 -24.42
C TYR A 506 -0.99 9.61 -23.56
N ILE A 507 -1.61 8.43 -23.57
CA ILE A 507 -2.74 8.11 -22.67
C ILE A 507 -2.29 8.22 -21.21
N ILE A 508 -1.18 7.57 -20.83
CA ILE A 508 -0.70 7.66 -19.44
C ILE A 508 -0.17 9.05 -19.09
N GLY A 509 0.35 9.80 -20.07
CA GLY A 509 0.72 11.20 -19.93
C GLY A 509 -0.49 12.09 -19.61
N CYS A 510 -1.60 11.92 -20.33
CA CYS A 510 -2.87 12.60 -20.03
C CYS A 510 -3.41 12.24 -18.65
N LEU A 511 -3.31 10.97 -18.24
CA LEU A 511 -3.69 10.54 -16.88
C LEU A 511 -2.79 11.17 -15.81
N SER A 512 -1.50 11.37 -16.10
CA SER A 512 -0.59 12.08 -15.20
C SER A 512 -0.93 13.57 -15.07
N VAL A 513 -1.30 14.24 -16.18
CA VAL A 513 -1.83 15.61 -16.13
C VAL A 513 -3.10 15.67 -15.28
N PHE A 514 -4.02 14.73 -15.46
CA PHE A 514 -5.22 14.63 -14.63
C PHE A 514 -4.88 14.46 -13.16
N SER A 515 -3.93 13.57 -12.81
CA SER A 515 -3.47 13.37 -11.43
C SER A 515 -2.87 14.66 -10.83
N PHE A 516 -2.09 15.40 -11.63
CA PHE A 516 -1.53 16.68 -11.22
C PHE A 516 -2.63 17.70 -10.92
N LEU A 517 -3.59 17.88 -11.83
CA LEU A 517 -4.72 18.79 -11.63
C LEU A 517 -5.59 18.37 -10.44
N GLN A 518 -5.88 17.07 -10.30
CA GLN A 518 -6.65 16.54 -9.17
C GLN A 518 -5.95 16.80 -7.83
N SER A 519 -4.62 16.83 -7.78
CA SER A 519 -3.86 17.06 -6.55
C SER A 519 -4.14 18.42 -5.89
N PHE A 520 -4.67 19.39 -6.64
CA PHE A 520 -5.06 20.70 -6.08
C PHE A 520 -6.36 20.66 -5.27
N TYR A 521 -7.18 19.61 -5.45
CA TYR A 521 -8.37 19.38 -4.62
C TYR A 521 -8.04 18.71 -3.28
N ILE A 522 -6.81 18.24 -3.08
CA ILE A 522 -6.37 17.65 -1.81
C ILE A 522 -6.05 18.80 -0.84
N PRO A 523 -6.74 18.87 0.33
CA PRO A 523 -6.51 19.92 1.30
C PRO A 523 -5.15 19.80 2.01
N ASN A 524 -4.56 20.93 2.37
CA ASN A 524 -3.26 20.96 3.06
C ASN A 524 -3.31 20.32 4.46
N SER A 525 -4.48 20.21 5.07
CA SER A 525 -4.65 19.63 6.42
C SER A 525 -4.20 18.18 6.56
N VAL A 526 -4.15 17.42 5.45
CA VAL A 526 -3.69 16.02 5.45
C VAL A 526 -2.20 15.87 5.11
N ALA A 527 -1.53 16.97 4.79
CA ALA A 527 -0.12 16.96 4.44
C ALA A 527 0.76 16.99 5.69
N LEU A 528 1.81 16.17 5.72
CA LEU A 528 2.83 16.19 6.75
C LEU A 528 4.07 16.96 6.29
N GLY A 529 4.74 17.64 7.22
CA GLY A 529 5.98 18.37 6.96
C GLY A 529 5.79 19.77 6.36
N GLY A 530 6.87 20.56 6.30
CA GLY A 530 6.86 21.89 5.70
C GLY A 530 6.52 23.06 6.64
N ASP A 531 6.18 22.84 7.89
CA ASP A 531 5.76 23.89 8.85
C ASP A 531 6.92 24.68 9.52
N LYS A 532 8.18 24.42 9.16
CA LYS A 532 9.32 25.09 9.81
C LYS A 532 9.70 26.46 9.20
N LYS A 533 8.90 27.02 8.28
CA LYS A 533 9.09 28.41 7.78
C LYS A 533 7.75 29.05 7.42
N ARG A 534 6.98 29.45 8.40
CA ARG A 534 6.07 30.60 8.31
C ARG A 534 6.12 31.39 9.62
#